data_19d92dc3e66aa227d55ea5eec7391645
#
_entry.id   19d92dc3e66aa227d55ea5eec7391645
#
_cell.length_a   1.000
_cell.length_b   1.000
_cell.length_c   1.000
_cell.angle_alpha   90.00
_cell.angle_beta   90.00
_cell.angle_gamma   90.00
#
_symmetry.space_group_name_H-M   'P 1'
#
loop_
_entity.id
_entity.type
_entity.pdbx_description
1 polymer ?
#
loop_
_entity_poly.entity_id
_entity_poly.type
_entity_poly.pdbx_seq_one_letter_code
_entity_poly.pdbx_strand_id
1 'polypeptide(L)'
;MKLSTDRILTTHVGSLPRPPELLALLEARETGREFDQAAFEKRLAGAVREIVAKQVAVGIDSVCDGELGKISYTTYIRHRFSGIGLFRGGDNDKPPQSAAHRDLLDHPDYMQRLNETRRISWFSREAVPCCTGPVTYSDRLPLETDLKNLTAACATVKPVEAFMNAASPGVLTKFVPDRYYQNEDAYVDALANALKVEYEAIVKAGFILQIDAPDLGSARHNQYQHLSDEEFLRIAERNIAALNHATANIPPEAMRMHLCWGNYEGPHTHDIPLAKTFDICMRARPAGLSFEAANPRHAHEWEDLRGKKIPDDKILIPGVIDSTTNFVEHPRLIAQRIGHYADIVGRERVIAGADCGFATFAFVNNAVAPSVVWAKFAALAEGARVATAQLWN
;
A
#
# COMPACT_ATOMS: atom_id res chain seq x y z
N MET A 1 -9.23 0.99 15.15
CA MET A 1 -8.08 1.92 15.13
C MET A 1 -8.16 2.84 16.32
N LYS A 2 -7.01 3.21 16.89
CA LYS A 2 -6.92 4.23 17.93
C LYS A 2 -7.02 5.62 17.32
N LEU A 3 -7.60 6.56 18.08
CA LEU A 3 -7.69 7.97 17.74
C LEU A 3 -6.53 8.74 18.37
N SER A 4 -6.20 9.88 17.83
CA SER A 4 -5.22 10.85 18.36
C SER A 4 -5.83 11.67 19.51
N THR A 5 -6.19 11.02 20.63
CA THR A 5 -6.96 11.65 21.73
C THR A 5 -6.14 12.58 22.61
N ASP A 6 -4.89 12.27 22.82
CA ASP A 6 -3.96 13.02 23.71
C ASP A 6 -2.72 13.54 22.95
N ARG A 7 -2.47 13.02 21.78
CA ARG A 7 -1.40 13.43 20.88
C ARG A 7 -1.66 12.94 19.46
N ILE A 8 -1.01 13.52 18.49
CA ILE A 8 -1.01 13.00 17.12
C ILE A 8 -0.28 11.65 17.08
N LEU A 9 -0.98 10.61 16.64
CA LEU A 9 -0.40 9.29 16.39
C LEU A 9 0.33 9.27 15.05
N THR A 10 1.32 8.38 14.93
CA THR A 10 2.15 8.22 13.74
C THR A 10 2.02 6.82 13.15
N THR A 11 2.07 6.73 11.83
CA THR A 11 2.04 5.48 11.07
C THR A 11 2.76 5.61 9.74
N HIS A 12 2.72 4.55 8.92
CA HIS A 12 3.19 4.54 7.54
C HIS A 12 2.33 3.58 6.70
N VAL A 13 2.66 3.41 5.40
CA VAL A 13 1.80 2.63 4.49
C VAL A 13 2.09 1.12 4.53
N GLY A 14 3.32 0.69 4.87
CA GLY A 14 3.61 -0.74 5.04
C GLY A 14 5.00 -1.15 4.62
N SER A 15 5.29 -1.21 3.32
CA SER A 15 6.54 -1.78 2.82
C SER A 15 7.79 -1.01 3.25
N LEU A 16 8.77 -1.73 3.78
CA LEU A 16 10.04 -1.20 4.28
C LEU A 16 11.25 -1.90 3.63
N PRO A 17 12.41 -1.23 3.59
CA PRO A 17 13.62 -1.82 2.99
C PRO A 17 13.97 -3.16 3.62
N ARG A 18 14.11 -4.18 2.77
CA ARG A 18 14.45 -5.55 3.14
C ARG A 18 15.96 -5.70 3.34
N PRO A 19 16.40 -6.48 4.34
CA PRO A 19 17.81 -6.86 4.47
C PRO A 19 18.31 -7.61 3.21
N PRO A 20 19.55 -7.36 2.74
CA PRO A 20 20.07 -7.96 1.51
C PRO A 20 20.04 -9.51 1.51
N GLU A 21 20.35 -10.13 2.65
CA GLU A 21 20.32 -11.59 2.78
C GLU A 21 18.90 -12.16 2.70
N LEU A 22 17.88 -11.42 3.15
CA LEU A 22 16.48 -11.81 2.98
C LEU A 22 16.05 -11.66 1.52
N LEU A 23 16.48 -10.60 0.84
CA LEU A 23 16.24 -10.43 -0.60
C LEU A 23 16.82 -11.58 -1.42
N ALA A 24 18.03 -12.03 -1.11
CA ALA A 24 18.66 -13.16 -1.80
C ALA A 24 17.86 -14.48 -1.62
N LEU A 25 17.33 -14.73 -0.41
CA LEU A 25 16.46 -15.87 -0.14
C LEU A 25 15.11 -15.76 -0.87
N LEU A 26 14.49 -14.58 -0.85
CA LEU A 26 13.26 -14.32 -1.61
C LEU A 26 13.50 -14.57 -3.11
N GLU A 27 14.58 -14.07 -3.66
CA GLU A 27 14.92 -14.26 -5.06
C GLU A 27 15.13 -15.75 -5.40
N ALA A 28 15.84 -16.52 -4.57
CA ALA A 28 16.03 -17.95 -4.77
C ALA A 28 14.68 -18.68 -4.80
N ARG A 29 13.78 -18.38 -3.87
CA ARG A 29 12.42 -18.94 -3.85
C ARG A 29 11.64 -18.63 -5.13
N GLU A 30 11.68 -17.39 -5.57
CA GLU A 30 10.90 -16.93 -6.73
C GLU A 30 11.43 -17.47 -8.07
N THR A 31 12.74 -17.73 -8.14
CA THR A 31 13.41 -18.24 -9.35
C THR A 31 13.46 -19.77 -9.43
N GLY A 32 13.01 -20.46 -8.38
CA GLY A 32 13.14 -21.93 -8.29
C GLY A 32 14.57 -22.42 -8.16
N ARG A 33 15.51 -21.55 -7.74
CA ARG A 33 16.87 -21.96 -7.38
C ARG A 33 16.86 -22.78 -6.08
N GLU A 34 17.96 -23.45 -5.77
CA GLU A 34 18.14 -24.15 -4.49
C GLU A 34 17.78 -23.20 -3.34
N PHE A 35 16.89 -23.64 -2.46
CA PHE A 35 16.26 -22.81 -1.46
C PHE A 35 16.09 -23.58 -0.14
N ASP A 36 16.66 -23.05 0.92
CA ASP A 36 16.47 -23.58 2.28
C ASP A 36 15.29 -22.88 2.95
N GLN A 37 14.15 -23.57 3.00
CA GLN A 37 12.91 -23.09 3.61
C GLN A 37 13.09 -22.75 5.09
N ALA A 38 13.81 -23.55 5.86
CA ALA A 38 14.01 -23.33 7.28
C ALA A 38 14.90 -22.10 7.55
N ALA A 39 15.96 -21.93 6.76
CA ALA A 39 16.80 -20.72 6.82
C ALA A 39 16.01 -19.45 6.47
N PHE A 40 15.16 -19.52 5.44
CA PHE A 40 14.28 -18.41 5.07
C PHE A 40 13.32 -18.05 6.20
N GLU A 41 12.57 -19.00 6.75
CA GLU A 41 11.61 -18.75 7.84
C GLU A 41 12.28 -18.16 9.08
N LYS A 42 13.43 -18.70 9.44
CA LYS A 42 14.24 -18.17 10.56
C LYS A 42 14.69 -16.73 10.31
N ARG A 43 15.22 -16.44 9.11
CA ARG A 43 15.69 -15.09 8.76
C ARG A 43 14.53 -14.10 8.66
N LEU A 44 13.41 -14.52 8.06
CA LEU A 44 12.19 -13.69 7.97
C LEU A 44 11.67 -13.32 9.37
N ALA A 45 11.51 -14.30 10.25
CA ALA A 45 11.06 -14.06 11.63
C ALA A 45 12.02 -13.12 12.39
N GLY A 46 13.33 -13.24 12.17
CA GLY A 46 14.33 -12.31 12.69
C GLY A 46 14.16 -10.90 12.16
N ALA A 47 14.03 -10.77 10.83
CA ALA A 47 13.85 -9.48 10.17
C ALA A 47 12.57 -8.75 10.61
N VAL A 48 11.46 -9.48 10.78
CA VAL A 48 10.21 -8.89 11.27
C VAL A 48 10.37 -8.37 12.69
N ARG A 49 11.05 -9.10 13.59
CA ARG A 49 11.34 -8.58 14.95
C ARG A 49 12.21 -7.32 14.91
N GLU A 50 13.26 -7.33 14.09
CA GLU A 50 14.18 -6.19 13.94
C GLU A 50 13.45 -4.95 13.42
N ILE A 51 12.61 -5.10 12.37
CA ILE A 51 11.93 -3.99 11.72
C ILE A 51 10.83 -3.39 12.62
N VAL A 52 10.07 -4.22 13.33
CA VAL A 52 9.02 -3.77 14.27
C VAL A 52 9.65 -3.03 15.45
N ALA A 53 10.74 -3.57 16.02
CA ALA A 53 11.47 -2.89 17.09
C ALA A 53 12.02 -1.52 16.64
N LYS A 54 12.54 -1.44 15.43
CA LYS A 54 13.08 -0.21 14.87
C LYS A 54 11.99 0.84 14.61
N GLN A 55 10.81 0.44 14.13
CA GLN A 55 9.65 1.34 13.98
C GLN A 55 9.27 1.97 15.33
N VAL A 56 9.12 1.17 16.37
CA VAL A 56 8.79 1.68 17.72
C VAL A 56 9.91 2.59 18.24
N ALA A 57 11.18 2.20 18.07
CA ALA A 57 12.33 2.97 18.57
C ALA A 57 12.45 4.37 17.92
N VAL A 58 12.01 4.55 16.67
CA VAL A 58 12.02 5.86 16.01
C VAL A 58 10.74 6.67 16.24
N GLY A 59 9.76 6.13 17.00
CA GLY A 59 8.56 6.84 17.40
C GLY A 59 7.35 6.61 16.49
N ILE A 60 7.29 5.48 15.77
CA ILE A 60 6.08 5.07 15.03
C ILE A 60 5.14 4.31 15.98
N ASP A 61 3.87 4.76 16.04
CA ASP A 61 2.85 4.24 16.93
C ASP A 61 2.12 3.01 16.37
N SER A 62 1.70 3.09 15.12
CA SER A 62 1.03 1.99 14.41
C SER A 62 2.01 1.37 13.43
N VAL A 63 2.48 0.15 13.75
CA VAL A 63 3.58 -0.55 13.09
C VAL A 63 3.10 -1.75 12.28
N CYS A 64 3.94 -2.28 11.38
CA CYS A 64 3.67 -3.52 10.64
C CYS A 64 4.93 -4.37 10.45
N ASP A 65 4.79 -5.52 9.78
CA ASP A 65 5.87 -6.43 9.43
C ASP A 65 6.82 -5.91 8.32
N GLY A 66 6.55 -4.72 7.76
CA GLY A 66 7.32 -4.12 6.66
C GLY A 66 7.12 -4.82 5.32
N GLU A 67 6.16 -5.73 5.21
CA GLU A 67 5.95 -6.60 4.03
C GLU A 67 7.21 -7.43 3.66
N LEU A 68 8.03 -7.75 4.65
CA LEU A 68 9.35 -8.33 4.42
C LEU A 68 9.28 -9.72 3.75
N GLY A 69 8.22 -10.49 4.00
CA GLY A 69 7.99 -11.81 3.41
C GLY A 69 7.35 -11.80 2.03
N LYS A 70 6.83 -10.64 1.59
CA LYS A 70 6.13 -10.46 0.31
C LYS A 70 7.08 -9.96 -0.77
N ILE A 71 6.89 -10.40 -2.01
CA ILE A 71 7.66 -9.87 -3.16
C ILE A 71 7.12 -8.54 -3.67
N SER A 72 5.83 -8.33 -3.51
CA SER A 72 5.15 -7.05 -3.72
C SER A 72 3.83 -7.06 -2.96
N TYR A 73 3.19 -5.89 -2.84
CA TYR A 73 1.90 -5.73 -2.18
C TYR A 73 0.71 -6.36 -2.94
N THR A 74 0.91 -6.84 -4.19
CA THR A 74 -0.13 -7.44 -5.04
C THR A 74 0.18 -8.87 -5.46
N THR A 75 1.37 -9.15 -5.98
CA THR A 75 1.68 -10.44 -6.61
C THR A 75 1.96 -11.56 -5.59
N TYR A 76 2.02 -11.24 -4.30
CA TYR A 76 2.14 -12.23 -3.22
C TYR A 76 0.97 -13.23 -3.19
N ILE A 77 -0.20 -12.85 -3.73
CA ILE A 77 -1.40 -13.69 -3.77
C ILE A 77 -1.19 -14.99 -4.53
N ARG A 78 -0.23 -15.05 -5.46
CA ARG A 78 0.09 -16.28 -6.21
C ARG A 78 0.52 -17.45 -5.31
N HIS A 79 1.00 -17.15 -4.11
CA HIS A 79 1.36 -18.14 -3.10
C HIS A 79 0.21 -18.51 -2.17
N ARG A 80 -0.96 -17.89 -2.34
CA ARG A 80 -2.12 -18.04 -1.47
C ARG A 80 -3.39 -18.47 -2.23
N PHE A 81 -3.48 -18.11 -3.52
CA PHE A 81 -4.67 -18.35 -4.33
C PHE A 81 -4.43 -19.45 -5.36
N SER A 82 -5.45 -20.30 -5.58
CA SER A 82 -5.55 -21.09 -6.80
C SER A 82 -6.01 -20.22 -7.97
N GLY A 83 -5.87 -20.72 -9.18
CA GLY A 83 -6.26 -20.01 -10.40
C GLY A 83 -5.30 -18.90 -10.83
N ILE A 84 -4.25 -18.61 -10.04
CA ILE A 84 -3.22 -17.63 -10.38
C ILE A 84 -1.96 -18.38 -10.83
N GLY A 85 -1.63 -18.25 -12.11
CA GLY A 85 -0.44 -18.84 -12.72
C GLY A 85 0.56 -17.79 -13.21
N LEU A 86 1.67 -18.26 -13.77
CA LEU A 86 2.63 -17.43 -14.50
C LEU A 86 2.40 -17.60 -15.99
N PHE A 87 2.05 -16.53 -16.66
CA PHE A 87 2.00 -16.49 -18.11
C PHE A 87 3.43 -16.40 -18.65
N ARG A 88 3.80 -17.40 -19.45
CA ARG A 88 5.05 -17.42 -20.24
C ARG A 88 4.64 -17.35 -21.70
N GLY A 89 4.80 -16.17 -22.33
CA GLY A 89 4.41 -15.98 -23.73
C GLY A 89 5.10 -16.97 -24.65
N GLY A 90 4.31 -17.63 -25.53
CA GLY A 90 4.85 -18.26 -26.73
C GLY A 90 5.04 -17.21 -27.82
N ASP A 91 5.72 -17.55 -28.92
CA ASP A 91 6.10 -16.64 -30.01
C ASP A 91 4.95 -15.82 -30.63
N ASN A 92 3.68 -16.23 -30.42
CA ASN A 92 2.47 -15.57 -30.92
C ASN A 92 1.58 -14.94 -29.84
N ASP A 93 1.93 -15.04 -28.57
CA ASP A 93 1.05 -14.59 -27.48
C ASP A 93 1.84 -13.62 -26.57
N LYS A 94 1.60 -12.34 -26.76
CA LYS A 94 2.24 -11.30 -25.94
C LYS A 94 1.69 -11.39 -24.51
N PRO A 95 2.56 -11.33 -23.46
CA PRO A 95 2.08 -11.21 -22.10
C PRO A 95 1.18 -9.98 -22.00
N PRO A 96 0.12 -10.03 -21.18
CA PRO A 96 -0.71 -8.86 -20.93
C PRO A 96 0.23 -7.75 -20.42
N GLN A 97 0.46 -6.74 -21.24
CA GLN A 97 1.26 -5.60 -20.85
C GLN A 97 0.41 -4.76 -19.88
N SER A 98 0.94 -4.50 -18.69
CA SER A 98 0.42 -3.36 -17.94
C SER A 98 0.64 -2.12 -18.80
N ALA A 99 -0.39 -1.33 -19.02
CA ALA A 99 -0.27 -0.08 -19.74
C ALA A 99 0.83 0.78 -19.11
N ALA A 100 1.75 1.30 -19.92
CA ALA A 100 2.74 2.25 -19.44
C ALA A 100 2.02 3.46 -18.82
N HIS A 101 2.58 4.02 -17.76
CA HIS A 101 2.06 5.27 -17.21
C HIS A 101 2.05 6.34 -18.31
N ARG A 102 0.97 7.10 -18.40
CA ARG A 102 0.80 8.13 -19.43
C ARG A 102 1.92 9.16 -19.40
N ASP A 103 2.38 9.54 -18.22
CA ASP A 103 3.54 10.43 -18.05
C ASP A 103 4.81 9.92 -18.76
N LEU A 104 5.04 8.60 -18.81
CA LEU A 104 6.19 8.03 -19.48
C LEU A 104 6.08 8.14 -21.01
N LEU A 105 4.86 8.20 -21.54
CA LEU A 105 4.61 8.39 -22.97
C LEU A 105 4.80 9.85 -23.35
N ASP A 106 4.43 10.79 -22.49
CA ASP A 106 4.56 12.22 -22.71
C ASP A 106 6.02 12.71 -22.52
N HIS A 107 6.82 11.99 -21.73
CA HIS A 107 8.21 12.33 -21.42
C HIS A 107 9.17 11.16 -21.74
N PRO A 108 9.49 10.92 -23.03
CA PRO A 108 10.30 9.78 -23.46
C PRO A 108 11.75 9.82 -22.96
N ASP A 109 12.32 10.98 -22.73
CA ASP A 109 13.65 11.16 -22.12
C ASP A 109 13.65 10.74 -20.64
N TYR A 110 12.58 11.06 -19.90
CA TYR A 110 12.41 10.58 -18.55
C TYR A 110 12.22 9.05 -18.51
N MET A 111 11.44 8.50 -19.44
CA MET A 111 11.27 7.04 -19.58
C MET A 111 12.61 6.34 -19.83
N GLN A 112 13.45 6.91 -20.72
CA GLN A 112 14.79 6.38 -20.99
C GLN A 112 15.64 6.37 -19.70
N ARG A 113 15.73 7.49 -19.00
CA ARG A 113 16.47 7.62 -17.74
C ARG A 113 15.96 6.62 -16.68
N LEU A 114 14.64 6.46 -16.57
CA LEU A 114 14.05 5.51 -15.63
C LEU A 114 14.44 4.07 -15.95
N ASN A 115 14.46 3.67 -17.22
CA ASN A 115 14.88 2.35 -17.66
C ASN A 115 16.37 2.08 -17.40
N GLU A 116 17.22 3.10 -17.50
CA GLU A 116 18.66 3.00 -17.22
C GLU A 116 18.95 2.85 -15.71
N THR A 117 18.16 3.51 -14.86
CA THR A 117 18.36 3.54 -13.41
C THR A 117 17.59 2.45 -12.64
N ARG A 118 16.41 2.03 -13.12
CA ARG A 118 15.65 0.91 -12.56
C ARG A 118 16.26 -0.42 -13.00
N ARG A 119 16.90 -1.12 -12.11
CA ARG A 119 17.10 -2.55 -12.26
C ARG A 119 15.72 -3.22 -12.11
N ILE A 120 15.06 -3.44 -13.25
CA ILE A 120 13.83 -4.23 -13.30
C ILE A 120 14.24 -5.68 -13.12
N SER A 121 13.67 -6.35 -12.12
CA SER A 121 13.94 -7.77 -11.88
C SER A 121 13.51 -8.61 -13.09
N TRP A 122 14.19 -9.74 -13.29
CA TRP A 122 13.88 -10.78 -14.29
C TRP A 122 12.39 -11.19 -14.28
N PHE A 123 11.71 -11.05 -13.13
CA PHE A 123 10.31 -11.42 -12.92
C PHE A 123 9.34 -10.66 -13.83
N SER A 124 9.65 -9.43 -14.18
CA SER A 124 8.81 -8.60 -15.07
C SER A 124 9.04 -8.82 -16.55
N ARG A 125 10.10 -9.58 -16.93
CA ARG A 125 10.46 -9.80 -18.34
C ARG A 125 10.04 -11.16 -18.88
N GLU A 126 10.03 -12.21 -18.05
CA GLU A 126 9.88 -13.60 -18.51
C GLU A 126 8.57 -14.27 -18.09
N ALA A 127 7.92 -13.78 -17.02
CA ALA A 127 6.69 -14.36 -16.54
C ALA A 127 5.81 -13.31 -15.83
N VAL A 128 4.58 -13.14 -16.28
CA VAL A 128 3.60 -12.22 -15.68
C VAL A 128 2.59 -13.06 -14.91
N PRO A 129 2.32 -12.75 -13.61
CA PRO A 129 1.19 -13.34 -12.91
C PRO A 129 -0.12 -13.09 -13.67
N CYS A 130 -0.95 -14.10 -13.80
CA CYS A 130 -2.15 -14.07 -14.62
C CYS A 130 -3.23 -14.97 -14.02
N CYS A 131 -4.48 -14.57 -14.09
CA CYS A 131 -5.60 -15.45 -13.75
C CYS A 131 -5.84 -16.44 -14.89
N THR A 132 -5.64 -17.74 -14.61
CA THR A 132 -5.73 -18.84 -15.59
C THR A 132 -6.75 -19.90 -15.20
N GLY A 133 -7.48 -19.70 -14.09
CA GLY A 133 -8.47 -20.64 -13.58
C GLY A 133 -9.34 -20.01 -12.48
N PRO A 134 -10.25 -20.79 -11.87
CA PRO A 134 -11.11 -20.31 -10.79
C PRO A 134 -10.27 -19.83 -9.61
N VAL A 135 -10.54 -18.58 -9.17
CA VAL A 135 -9.83 -17.95 -8.04
C VAL A 135 -10.47 -18.40 -6.72
N THR A 136 -9.67 -19.04 -5.87
CA THR A 136 -10.05 -19.33 -4.47
C THR A 136 -8.85 -19.15 -3.55
N TYR A 137 -9.07 -18.91 -2.25
CA TYR A 137 -8.00 -18.88 -1.25
C TYR A 137 -7.61 -20.33 -0.90
N SER A 138 -6.51 -20.82 -1.44
CA SER A 138 -6.14 -22.24 -1.39
C SER A 138 -5.07 -22.57 -0.35
N ASP A 139 -4.14 -21.66 -0.07
CA ASP A 139 -3.06 -21.88 0.90
C ASP A 139 -3.03 -20.78 1.97
N ARG A 140 -3.25 -21.18 3.23
CA ARG A 140 -3.25 -20.28 4.38
C ARG A 140 -1.91 -20.18 5.09
N LEU A 141 -0.99 -21.12 4.83
CA LEU A 141 0.28 -21.19 5.56
C LEU A 141 1.13 -19.93 5.45
N PRO A 142 1.25 -19.26 4.26
CA PRO A 142 1.98 -18.02 4.17
C PRO A 142 1.37 -16.88 5.02
N LEU A 143 0.05 -16.77 5.05
CA LEU A 143 -0.64 -15.79 5.88
C LEU A 143 -0.46 -16.09 7.39
N GLU A 144 -0.62 -17.35 7.79
CA GLU A 144 -0.44 -17.78 9.18
C GLU A 144 0.99 -17.50 9.66
N THR A 145 1.98 -17.67 8.78
CA THR A 145 3.37 -17.34 9.05
C THR A 145 3.58 -15.84 9.25
N ASP A 146 3.00 -15.00 8.39
CA ASP A 146 3.07 -13.54 8.52
C ASP A 146 2.41 -13.07 9.83
N LEU A 147 1.21 -13.57 10.13
CA LEU A 147 0.49 -13.26 11.38
C LEU A 147 1.28 -13.68 12.62
N LYS A 148 1.83 -14.89 12.63
CA LYS A 148 2.67 -15.42 13.71
C LYS A 148 3.91 -14.55 13.95
N ASN A 149 4.61 -14.16 12.88
CA ASN A 149 5.83 -13.37 12.97
C ASN A 149 5.53 -11.96 13.52
N LEU A 150 4.48 -11.30 13.02
CA LEU A 150 4.09 -9.98 13.51
C LEU A 150 3.62 -10.03 14.97
N THR A 151 2.81 -11.03 15.35
CA THR A 151 2.37 -11.24 16.74
C THR A 151 3.57 -11.39 17.68
N ALA A 152 4.54 -12.25 17.31
CA ALA A 152 5.73 -12.46 18.12
C ALA A 152 6.59 -11.19 18.24
N ALA A 153 6.72 -10.41 17.17
CA ALA A 153 7.45 -9.15 17.19
C ALA A 153 6.77 -8.11 18.09
N CYS A 154 5.45 -7.92 17.95
CA CYS A 154 4.68 -6.98 18.77
C CYS A 154 4.70 -7.34 20.26
N ALA A 155 4.73 -8.61 20.61
CA ALA A 155 4.81 -9.06 22.00
C ALA A 155 6.09 -8.57 22.72
N THR A 156 7.17 -8.32 21.98
CA THR A 156 8.46 -7.88 22.55
C THR A 156 8.53 -6.38 22.82
N VAL A 157 7.91 -5.54 21.96
CA VAL A 157 8.04 -4.07 22.02
C VAL A 157 6.75 -3.33 22.36
N LYS A 158 5.62 -4.03 22.31
CA LYS A 158 4.27 -3.52 22.67
C LYS A 158 3.95 -2.18 22.01
N PRO A 159 3.85 -2.10 20.68
CA PRO A 159 3.48 -0.89 19.97
C PRO A 159 2.10 -0.39 20.42
N VAL A 160 1.79 0.87 20.12
CA VAL A 160 0.45 1.44 20.41
C VAL A 160 -0.63 0.67 19.65
N GLU A 161 -0.36 0.34 18.38
CA GLU A 161 -1.20 -0.46 17.50
C GLU A 161 -0.36 -1.17 16.44
N ALA A 162 -0.87 -2.22 15.83
CA ALA A 162 -0.24 -2.86 14.68
C ALA A 162 -1.25 -3.12 13.57
N PHE A 163 -0.77 -3.06 12.32
CA PHE A 163 -1.56 -3.32 11.13
C PHE A 163 -0.88 -4.33 10.20
N MET A 164 -1.64 -4.92 9.31
CA MET A 164 -1.14 -5.77 8.23
C MET A 164 -1.79 -5.39 6.90
N ASN A 165 -0.99 -5.32 5.84
CA ASN A 165 -1.41 -4.97 4.50
C ASN A 165 -2.02 -6.15 3.75
N ALA A 166 -3.06 -5.87 2.97
CA ALA A 166 -3.60 -6.73 1.94
C ALA A 166 -4.00 -5.91 0.71
N ALA A 167 -3.95 -6.52 -0.48
CA ALA A 167 -4.37 -5.88 -1.72
C ALA A 167 -5.89 -5.68 -1.75
N SER A 168 -6.39 -4.62 -2.44
CA SER A 168 -7.81 -4.50 -2.80
C SER A 168 -8.19 -5.46 -3.93
N PRO A 169 -9.46 -5.86 -4.07
CA PRO A 169 -9.89 -6.65 -5.23
C PRO A 169 -9.59 -5.93 -6.57
N GLY A 170 -9.83 -4.62 -6.62
CA GLY A 170 -9.64 -3.81 -7.82
C GLY A 170 -8.19 -3.73 -8.27
N VAL A 171 -7.23 -3.56 -7.35
CA VAL A 171 -5.81 -3.46 -7.73
C VAL A 171 -5.26 -4.76 -8.33
N LEU A 172 -5.82 -5.89 -7.93
CA LEU A 172 -5.37 -7.19 -8.44
C LEU A 172 -5.67 -7.39 -9.93
N THR A 173 -6.73 -6.77 -10.45
CA THR A 173 -7.07 -6.85 -11.90
C THR A 173 -5.95 -6.28 -12.77
N LYS A 174 -5.22 -5.29 -12.27
CA LYS A 174 -4.09 -4.68 -12.98
C LYS A 174 -2.84 -5.56 -12.92
N PHE A 175 -2.50 -6.09 -11.74
CA PHE A 175 -1.25 -6.80 -11.52
C PHE A 175 -1.33 -8.30 -11.81
N VAL A 176 -2.55 -8.83 -11.91
CA VAL A 176 -2.87 -10.22 -12.25
C VAL A 176 -3.98 -10.18 -13.30
N PRO A 177 -3.67 -9.87 -14.56
CA PRO A 177 -4.66 -9.77 -15.63
C PRO A 177 -5.49 -11.05 -15.81
N ASP A 178 -6.77 -10.89 -16.13
CA ASP A 178 -7.69 -11.99 -16.34
C ASP A 178 -7.51 -12.65 -17.71
N ARG A 179 -7.40 -13.98 -17.72
CA ARG A 179 -7.47 -14.82 -18.92
C ARG A 179 -8.47 -15.98 -18.80
N TYR A 180 -9.21 -16.03 -17.71
CA TYR A 180 -10.15 -17.11 -17.45
C TYR A 180 -11.62 -16.64 -17.46
N TYR A 181 -11.94 -15.61 -16.69
CA TYR A 181 -13.34 -15.14 -16.53
C TYR A 181 -13.86 -14.41 -17.76
N GLN A 182 -12.98 -13.72 -18.47
CA GLN A 182 -13.32 -12.89 -19.66
C GLN A 182 -14.44 -11.86 -19.38
N ASN A 183 -14.64 -11.55 -18.10
CA ASN A 183 -15.60 -10.59 -17.57
C ASN A 183 -15.00 -9.96 -16.31
N GLU A 184 -14.73 -8.67 -16.36
CA GLU A 184 -14.03 -7.98 -15.29
C GLU A 184 -14.82 -7.97 -13.97
N ASP A 185 -16.16 -7.85 -14.02
CA ASP A 185 -17.00 -7.85 -12.82
C ASP A 185 -16.97 -9.22 -12.15
N ALA A 186 -17.11 -10.30 -12.90
CA ALA A 186 -17.02 -11.66 -12.39
C ALA A 186 -15.63 -11.97 -11.79
N TYR A 187 -14.58 -11.41 -12.40
CA TYR A 187 -13.23 -11.56 -11.87
C TYR A 187 -13.03 -10.79 -10.58
N VAL A 188 -13.45 -9.53 -10.51
CA VAL A 188 -13.38 -8.71 -9.30
C VAL A 188 -14.17 -9.34 -8.15
N ASP A 189 -15.36 -9.89 -8.43
CA ASP A 189 -16.17 -10.60 -7.43
C ASP A 189 -15.46 -11.86 -6.91
N ALA A 190 -14.81 -12.64 -7.78
CA ALA A 190 -14.05 -13.81 -7.39
C ALA A 190 -12.84 -13.44 -6.51
N LEU A 191 -12.13 -12.35 -6.85
CA LEU A 191 -11.04 -11.81 -6.05
C LEU A 191 -11.55 -11.32 -4.68
N ALA A 192 -12.68 -10.61 -4.65
CA ALA A 192 -13.29 -10.13 -3.40
C ALA A 192 -13.66 -11.28 -2.46
N ASN A 193 -14.26 -12.35 -3.01
CA ASN A 193 -14.61 -13.54 -2.24
C ASN A 193 -13.37 -14.28 -1.69
N ALA A 194 -12.29 -14.38 -2.48
CA ALA A 194 -11.06 -14.99 -2.04
C ALA A 194 -10.36 -14.16 -0.95
N LEU A 195 -10.24 -12.83 -1.15
CA LEU A 195 -9.60 -11.91 -0.20
C LEU A 195 -10.30 -11.83 1.16
N LYS A 196 -11.60 -12.07 1.22
CA LYS A 196 -12.36 -12.11 2.46
C LYS A 196 -11.72 -13.01 3.52
N VAL A 197 -11.17 -14.16 3.10
CA VAL A 197 -10.48 -15.11 4.00
C VAL A 197 -9.26 -14.47 4.66
N GLU A 198 -8.48 -13.73 3.89
CA GLU A 198 -7.29 -13.02 4.38
C GLU A 198 -7.66 -11.85 5.30
N TYR A 199 -8.61 -11.04 4.87
CA TYR A 199 -9.07 -9.86 5.60
C TYR A 199 -9.61 -10.23 7.00
N GLU A 200 -10.48 -11.23 7.06
CA GLU A 200 -11.02 -11.72 8.33
C GLU A 200 -9.95 -12.33 9.25
N ALA A 201 -8.96 -13.04 8.67
CA ALA A 201 -7.87 -13.64 9.45
C ALA A 201 -6.96 -12.58 10.08
N ILE A 202 -6.64 -11.50 9.34
CA ILE A 202 -5.83 -10.39 9.85
C ILE A 202 -6.51 -9.75 11.06
N VAL A 203 -7.79 -9.41 10.95
CA VAL A 203 -8.54 -8.77 12.04
C VAL A 203 -8.76 -9.72 13.21
N LYS A 204 -9.04 -11.00 12.95
CA LYS A 204 -9.14 -12.03 13.98
C LYS A 204 -7.85 -12.20 14.78
N ALA A 205 -6.70 -11.98 14.16
CA ALA A 205 -5.40 -11.99 14.85
C ALA A 205 -5.13 -10.74 15.71
N GLY A 206 -6.04 -9.76 15.72
CA GLY A 206 -5.96 -8.54 16.52
C GLY A 206 -5.24 -7.37 15.83
N PHE A 207 -5.01 -7.45 14.52
CA PHE A 207 -4.37 -6.39 13.74
C PHE A 207 -5.41 -5.53 13.00
N ILE A 208 -5.08 -4.27 12.78
CA ILE A 208 -5.81 -3.43 11.83
C ILE A 208 -5.53 -3.94 10.41
N LEU A 209 -6.59 -4.18 9.66
CA LEU A 209 -6.47 -4.48 8.24
C LEU A 209 -6.22 -3.19 7.45
N GLN A 210 -5.08 -3.10 6.77
CA GLN A 210 -4.88 -2.07 5.76
C GLN A 210 -5.13 -2.64 4.37
N ILE A 211 -6.04 -2.02 3.60
CA ILE A 211 -6.35 -2.41 2.23
C ILE A 211 -5.68 -1.41 1.27
N ASP A 212 -4.73 -1.89 0.48
CA ASP A 212 -4.04 -1.06 -0.49
C ASP A 212 -4.84 -1.01 -1.80
N ALA A 213 -5.40 0.17 -2.09
CA ALA A 213 -6.34 0.40 -3.18
C ALA A 213 -5.89 1.51 -4.17
N PRO A 214 -4.70 1.41 -4.78
CA PRO A 214 -4.26 2.36 -5.80
C PRO A 214 -5.07 2.26 -7.10
N ASP A 215 -5.94 1.27 -7.24
CA ASP A 215 -6.94 1.19 -8.31
C ASP A 215 -7.94 2.34 -8.30
N LEU A 216 -8.10 3.04 -7.19
CA LEU A 216 -8.98 4.19 -7.05
C LEU A 216 -8.32 5.52 -7.47
N GLY A 217 -7.01 5.53 -7.70
CA GLY A 217 -6.22 6.69 -8.13
C GLY A 217 -5.35 6.37 -9.34
N SER A 218 -4.25 5.64 -9.14
CA SER A 218 -3.24 5.38 -10.18
C SER A 218 -3.77 4.65 -11.41
N ALA A 219 -4.82 3.85 -11.28
CA ALA A 219 -5.37 3.11 -12.43
C ALA A 219 -5.91 4.03 -13.53
N ARG A 220 -6.28 5.28 -13.20
CA ARG A 220 -6.76 6.27 -14.16
C ARG A 220 -5.73 6.62 -15.22
N HIS A 221 -4.48 6.82 -14.86
CA HIS A 221 -3.44 7.24 -15.79
C HIS A 221 -2.61 6.08 -16.37
N ASN A 222 -2.95 4.84 -16.01
CA ASN A 222 -2.28 3.66 -16.57
C ASN A 222 -3.28 2.63 -17.15
N GLN A 223 -3.98 1.83 -16.35
CA GLN A 223 -4.87 0.77 -16.83
C GLN A 223 -6.06 1.33 -17.63
N TYR A 224 -6.64 2.43 -17.18
CA TYR A 224 -7.83 3.05 -17.77
C TYR A 224 -7.55 4.41 -18.40
N GLN A 225 -6.32 4.64 -18.88
CA GLN A 225 -5.92 5.92 -19.49
C GLN A 225 -6.73 6.33 -20.73
N HIS A 226 -7.40 5.38 -21.37
CA HIS A 226 -8.23 5.57 -22.56
C HIS A 226 -9.66 6.01 -22.23
N LEU A 227 -10.07 5.94 -20.96
CA LEU A 227 -11.42 6.32 -20.52
C LEU A 227 -11.48 7.82 -20.14
N SER A 228 -12.70 8.36 -20.08
CA SER A 228 -12.96 9.64 -19.41
C SER A 228 -12.88 9.50 -17.88
N ASP A 229 -12.83 10.61 -17.15
CA ASP A 229 -12.87 10.57 -15.70
C ASP A 229 -14.19 9.99 -15.17
N GLU A 230 -15.32 10.31 -15.81
CA GLU A 230 -16.64 9.80 -15.44
C GLU A 230 -16.74 8.27 -15.62
N GLU A 231 -16.16 7.74 -16.71
CA GLU A 231 -16.08 6.30 -16.93
C GLU A 231 -15.20 5.61 -15.90
N PHE A 232 -14.05 6.19 -15.61
CA PHE A 232 -13.16 5.69 -14.55
C PHE A 232 -13.82 5.71 -13.17
N LEU A 233 -14.53 6.78 -12.83
CA LEU A 233 -15.23 6.87 -11.55
C LEU A 233 -16.30 5.78 -11.37
N ARG A 234 -16.97 5.34 -12.44
CA ARG A 234 -17.87 4.17 -12.38
C ARG A 234 -17.12 2.87 -12.05
N ILE A 235 -15.90 2.71 -12.59
CA ILE A 235 -15.04 1.58 -12.23
C ILE A 235 -14.61 1.66 -10.77
N ALA A 236 -14.23 2.84 -10.29
CA ALA A 236 -13.88 3.06 -8.90
C ALA A 236 -15.06 2.75 -7.96
N GLU A 237 -16.29 3.11 -8.32
CA GLU A 237 -17.51 2.76 -7.57
C GLU A 237 -17.73 1.24 -7.51
N ARG A 238 -17.57 0.53 -8.62
CA ARG A 238 -17.61 -0.94 -8.67
C ARG A 238 -16.54 -1.55 -7.74
N ASN A 239 -15.32 -1.04 -7.80
CA ASN A 239 -14.22 -1.55 -6.97
C ASN A 239 -14.49 -1.33 -5.45
N ILE A 240 -15.07 -0.18 -5.09
CA ILE A 240 -15.54 0.06 -3.71
C ILE A 240 -16.67 -0.90 -3.31
N ALA A 241 -17.61 -1.20 -4.21
CA ALA A 241 -18.66 -2.17 -3.91
C ALA A 241 -18.08 -3.56 -3.65
N ALA A 242 -17.11 -4.02 -4.45
CA ALA A 242 -16.41 -5.29 -4.27
C ALA A 242 -15.60 -5.32 -2.95
N LEU A 243 -14.90 -4.20 -2.62
CA LEU A 243 -14.18 -4.05 -1.35
C LEU A 243 -15.15 -4.11 -0.16
N ASN A 244 -16.28 -3.42 -0.24
CA ASN A 244 -17.30 -3.43 0.80
C ASN A 244 -17.92 -4.82 0.99
N HIS A 245 -18.11 -5.59 -0.11
CA HIS A 245 -18.53 -6.98 -0.04
C HIS A 245 -17.48 -7.85 0.67
N ALA A 246 -16.20 -7.71 0.31
CA ALA A 246 -15.10 -8.47 0.91
C ALA A 246 -14.93 -8.18 2.42
N THR A 247 -15.31 -6.99 2.86
CA THR A 247 -15.16 -6.53 4.26
C THR A 247 -16.46 -6.55 5.06
N ALA A 248 -17.54 -7.14 4.53
CA ALA A 248 -18.88 -7.07 5.12
C ALA A 248 -18.97 -7.53 6.58
N ASN A 249 -18.13 -8.50 6.98
CA ASN A 249 -18.11 -9.08 8.32
C ASN A 249 -17.11 -8.39 9.26
N ILE A 250 -16.39 -7.35 8.83
CA ILE A 250 -15.34 -6.68 9.59
C ILE A 250 -15.85 -5.34 10.09
N PRO A 251 -15.67 -4.99 11.37
CA PRO A 251 -15.99 -3.65 11.87
C PRO A 251 -15.19 -2.57 11.16
N PRO A 252 -15.80 -1.45 10.76
CA PRO A 252 -15.12 -0.35 10.05
C PRO A 252 -13.87 0.16 10.77
N GLU A 253 -13.93 0.28 12.09
CA GLU A 253 -12.83 0.76 12.95
C GLU A 253 -11.64 -0.22 13.04
N ALA A 254 -11.80 -1.46 12.59
CA ALA A 254 -10.72 -2.43 12.46
C ALA A 254 -10.00 -2.35 11.11
N MET A 255 -10.34 -1.37 10.27
CA MET A 255 -9.83 -1.26 8.91
C MET A 255 -9.39 0.14 8.55
N ARG A 256 -8.40 0.24 7.68
CA ARG A 256 -8.01 1.44 6.93
C ARG A 256 -7.74 1.08 5.47
N MET A 257 -7.92 2.04 4.58
CA MET A 257 -7.67 1.90 3.15
C MET A 257 -6.60 2.92 2.73
N HIS A 258 -5.70 2.50 1.86
CA HIS A 258 -4.69 3.38 1.29
C HIS A 258 -4.96 3.67 -0.17
N LEU A 259 -5.14 4.95 -0.51
CA LEU A 259 -5.25 5.50 -1.85
C LEU A 259 -3.87 6.01 -2.31
N CYS A 260 -3.49 5.66 -3.54
CA CYS A 260 -2.19 6.00 -4.11
C CYS A 260 -2.32 6.32 -5.60
N TRP A 261 -1.50 7.26 -6.08
CA TRP A 261 -1.41 7.60 -7.51
C TRP A 261 -0.22 6.97 -8.23
N GLY A 262 0.63 6.29 -7.47
CA GLY A 262 1.79 5.59 -7.99
C GLY A 262 3.08 5.99 -7.28
N ASN A 263 3.75 4.99 -6.71
CA ASN A 263 4.97 5.20 -5.91
C ASN A 263 6.21 5.26 -6.81
N TYR A 264 6.36 6.35 -7.54
CA TYR A 264 7.54 6.62 -8.38
C TYR A 264 7.84 8.11 -8.41
N GLU A 265 9.11 8.48 -8.51
CA GLU A 265 9.51 9.86 -8.77
C GLU A 265 9.24 10.16 -10.25
N GLY A 266 8.25 10.98 -10.54
CA GLY A 266 7.85 11.28 -11.91
C GLY A 266 6.96 12.52 -12.01
N PRO A 267 6.55 12.87 -13.24
CA PRO A 267 5.77 14.10 -13.49
C PRO A 267 4.40 14.13 -12.82
N HIS A 268 3.69 13.00 -12.74
CA HIS A 268 2.35 12.88 -12.14
C HIS A 268 1.31 13.88 -12.70
N THR A 269 1.48 14.28 -13.98
CA THR A 269 0.62 15.31 -14.62
C THR A 269 -0.75 14.80 -15.00
N HIS A 270 -0.92 13.48 -15.05
CA HIS A 270 -2.16 12.80 -15.41
C HIS A 270 -2.90 12.16 -14.23
N ASP A 271 -2.47 12.44 -13.01
CA ASP A 271 -3.16 11.96 -11.82
C ASP A 271 -4.57 12.55 -11.73
N ILE A 272 -5.55 11.71 -11.42
CA ILE A 272 -6.89 12.18 -11.14
C ILE A 272 -6.89 12.94 -9.80
N PRO A 273 -7.45 14.16 -9.72
CA PRO A 273 -7.48 14.92 -8.46
C PRO A 273 -8.20 14.17 -7.35
N LEU A 274 -7.71 14.28 -6.12
CA LEU A 274 -8.35 13.71 -4.92
C LEU A 274 -9.82 14.16 -4.81
N ALA A 275 -10.11 15.40 -5.12
CA ALA A 275 -11.46 15.97 -5.09
C ALA A 275 -12.49 15.15 -5.89
N LYS A 276 -12.09 14.45 -6.96
CA LYS A 276 -12.97 13.62 -7.80
C LYS A 276 -13.20 12.21 -7.23
N THR A 277 -12.21 11.65 -6.57
CA THR A 277 -12.26 10.27 -6.02
C THR A 277 -12.65 10.22 -4.56
N PHE A 278 -12.48 11.32 -3.82
CA PHE A 278 -12.67 11.38 -2.37
C PHE A 278 -14.05 10.90 -1.91
N ASP A 279 -15.11 11.40 -2.52
CA ASP A 279 -16.48 11.07 -2.13
C ASP A 279 -16.82 9.57 -2.38
N ILE A 280 -16.16 8.97 -3.38
CA ILE A 280 -16.21 7.52 -3.65
C ILE A 280 -15.46 6.77 -2.54
N CYS A 281 -14.25 7.22 -2.20
CA CYS A 281 -13.45 6.63 -1.12
C CYS A 281 -14.17 6.70 0.24
N MET A 282 -14.90 7.78 0.53
CA MET A 282 -15.67 7.91 1.76
C MET A 282 -16.82 6.88 1.88
N ARG A 283 -17.27 6.28 0.77
CA ARG A 283 -18.26 5.19 0.77
C ARG A 283 -17.67 3.80 1.08
N ALA A 284 -16.34 3.69 1.11
CA ALA A 284 -15.67 2.48 1.55
C ALA A 284 -15.94 2.23 3.05
N ARG A 285 -16.09 0.96 3.43
CA ARG A 285 -16.32 0.58 4.83
C ARG A 285 -15.18 0.91 5.79
N PRO A 286 -13.88 0.81 5.43
CA PRO A 286 -12.78 1.17 6.32
C PRO A 286 -12.96 2.56 6.94
N ALA A 287 -12.77 2.67 8.25
CA ALA A 287 -12.86 3.96 8.93
C ALA A 287 -11.67 4.87 8.60
N GLY A 288 -10.45 4.32 8.44
CA GLY A 288 -9.28 5.09 8.08
C GLY A 288 -9.10 5.23 6.56
N LEU A 289 -8.82 6.46 6.09
CA LEU A 289 -8.35 6.72 4.74
C LEU A 289 -6.94 7.29 4.78
N SER A 290 -5.97 6.52 4.26
CA SER A 290 -4.58 6.95 4.03
C SER A 290 -4.41 7.35 2.57
N PHE A 291 -3.71 8.47 2.33
CA PHE A 291 -3.52 9.01 0.98
C PHE A 291 -2.28 9.90 0.90
N GLU A 292 -1.77 10.10 -0.30
CA GLU A 292 -0.62 10.97 -0.58
C GLU A 292 -0.99 12.44 -0.32
N ALA A 293 -0.12 13.17 0.41
CA ALA A 293 -0.32 14.57 0.74
C ALA A 293 0.98 15.32 1.06
N ALA A 294 2.14 14.70 0.82
CA ALA A 294 3.45 15.32 1.05
C ALA A 294 4.19 15.66 -0.23
N ASN A 295 4.02 14.87 -1.29
CA ASN A 295 4.70 15.13 -2.54
C ASN A 295 4.15 16.39 -3.23
N PRO A 296 4.95 17.08 -4.08
CA PRO A 296 4.56 18.36 -4.68
C PRO A 296 3.28 18.31 -5.51
N ARG A 297 2.89 17.12 -5.99
CA ARG A 297 1.70 16.96 -6.84
C ARG A 297 0.40 16.97 -6.05
N HIS A 298 0.42 16.42 -4.82
CA HIS A 298 -0.78 16.24 -3.98
C HIS A 298 -0.79 17.13 -2.72
N ALA A 299 0.31 17.83 -2.41
CA ALA A 299 0.46 18.60 -1.17
C ALA A 299 -0.55 19.76 -1.01
N HIS A 300 -1.22 20.19 -2.08
CA HIS A 300 -2.22 21.26 -2.06
C HIS A 300 -3.66 20.75 -1.87
N GLU A 301 -3.92 19.46 -2.07
CA GLU A 301 -5.29 18.90 -2.17
C GLU A 301 -6.08 18.90 -0.85
N TRP A 302 -5.43 19.21 0.27
CA TRP A 302 -6.15 19.49 1.53
C TRP A 302 -7.11 20.68 1.37
N GLU A 303 -6.83 21.64 0.47
CA GLU A 303 -7.72 22.77 0.19
C GLU A 303 -9.05 22.30 -0.41
N ASP A 304 -9.03 21.26 -1.23
CA ASP A 304 -10.22 20.68 -1.84
C ASP A 304 -11.12 19.95 -0.84
N LEU A 305 -10.59 19.60 0.34
CA LEU A 305 -11.36 18.96 1.41
C LEU A 305 -12.03 19.98 2.35
N ARG A 306 -11.62 21.26 2.30
CA ARG A 306 -12.26 22.31 3.09
C ARG A 306 -13.74 22.46 2.72
N GLY A 307 -14.59 22.39 3.72
CA GLY A 307 -16.04 22.50 3.54
C GLY A 307 -16.73 21.22 3.04
N LYS A 308 -15.98 20.15 2.73
CA LYS A 308 -16.57 18.83 2.48
C LYS A 308 -17.11 18.25 3.79
N LYS A 309 -18.27 17.63 3.72
CA LYS A 309 -18.83 16.89 4.87
C LYS A 309 -18.17 15.50 4.94
N ILE A 310 -17.16 15.38 5.81
CA ILE A 310 -16.49 14.11 6.08
C ILE A 310 -17.25 13.41 7.22
N PRO A 311 -17.71 12.15 7.05
CA PRO A 311 -18.42 11.42 8.09
C PRO A 311 -17.65 11.36 9.41
N ASP A 312 -18.35 11.43 10.54
CA ASP A 312 -17.72 11.52 11.86
C ASP A 312 -16.99 10.26 12.29
N ASP A 313 -17.30 9.13 11.68
CA ASP A 313 -16.64 7.84 11.86
C ASP A 313 -15.38 7.67 10.99
N LYS A 314 -15.06 8.63 10.14
CA LYS A 314 -13.87 8.59 9.30
C LYS A 314 -12.66 9.27 9.94
N ILE A 315 -11.50 8.66 9.73
CA ILE A 315 -10.19 9.09 10.19
C ILE A 315 -9.32 9.36 8.97
N LEU A 316 -8.70 10.53 8.90
CA LEU A 316 -7.76 10.85 7.83
C LEU A 316 -6.33 10.49 8.25
N ILE A 317 -5.62 9.82 7.36
CA ILE A 317 -4.21 9.43 7.53
C ILE A 317 -3.41 10.04 6.37
N PRO A 318 -3.25 11.37 6.33
CA PRO A 318 -2.49 12.01 5.27
C PRO A 318 -1.02 11.59 5.31
N GLY A 319 -0.41 11.38 4.15
CA GLY A 319 1.02 11.36 4.01
C GLY A 319 1.59 12.73 4.32
N VAL A 320 2.41 12.86 5.34
CA VAL A 320 3.07 14.12 5.72
C VAL A 320 4.58 14.07 5.49
N ILE A 321 5.07 12.91 5.05
CA ILE A 321 6.41 12.67 4.50
C ILE A 321 6.28 11.95 3.15
N ASP A 322 7.07 12.41 2.18
CA ASP A 322 7.16 11.81 0.84
C ASP A 322 7.92 10.47 0.86
N SER A 323 7.56 9.56 -0.02
CA SER A 323 8.16 8.22 -0.15
C SER A 323 9.01 8.03 -1.41
N THR A 324 9.19 9.06 -2.23
CA THR A 324 9.88 8.95 -3.53
C THR A 324 11.19 9.73 -3.61
N THR A 325 11.43 10.67 -2.69
CA THR A 325 12.65 11.48 -2.65
C THR A 325 13.47 11.30 -1.39
N ASN A 326 14.78 11.61 -1.46
CA ASN A 326 15.69 11.52 -0.32
C ASN A 326 15.74 12.81 0.54
N PHE A 327 14.85 13.76 0.33
CA PHE A 327 14.69 14.87 1.27
C PHE A 327 14.09 14.36 2.57
N VAL A 328 14.70 14.74 3.70
CA VAL A 328 14.12 14.55 5.04
C VAL A 328 13.32 15.80 5.37
N GLU A 329 12.03 15.67 5.52
CA GLU A 329 11.14 16.79 5.80
C GLU A 329 11.45 17.43 7.14
N HIS A 330 11.44 18.77 7.17
CA HIS A 330 11.61 19.48 8.43
C HIS A 330 10.39 19.27 9.36
N PRO A 331 10.58 18.97 10.66
CA PRO A 331 9.46 18.69 11.58
C PRO A 331 8.38 19.76 11.63
N ARG A 332 8.72 21.04 11.47
CA ARG A 332 7.71 22.13 11.39
C ARG A 332 6.86 22.07 10.13
N LEU A 333 7.41 21.62 8.97
CA LEU A 333 6.63 21.39 7.77
C LEU A 333 5.65 20.24 7.97
N ILE A 334 6.09 19.16 8.61
CA ILE A 334 5.24 18.02 8.97
C ILE A 334 4.10 18.51 9.87
N ALA A 335 4.40 19.29 10.92
CA ALA A 335 3.39 19.84 11.82
C ALA A 335 2.36 20.75 11.09
N GLN A 336 2.80 21.57 10.13
CA GLN A 336 1.90 22.38 9.29
C GLN A 336 0.95 21.52 8.48
N ARG A 337 1.47 20.46 7.84
CA ARG A 337 0.64 19.49 7.08
C ARG A 337 -0.40 18.82 7.97
N ILE A 338 -0.02 18.38 9.17
CA ILE A 338 -0.94 17.81 10.16
C ILE A 338 -2.02 18.81 10.54
N GLY A 339 -1.65 20.08 10.78
CA GLY A 339 -2.56 21.16 11.16
C GLY A 339 -3.66 21.39 10.13
N HIS A 340 -3.33 21.35 8.82
CA HIS A 340 -4.33 21.52 7.75
C HIS A 340 -5.46 20.48 7.85
N TYR A 341 -5.15 19.23 8.13
CA TYR A 341 -6.15 18.17 8.27
C TYR A 341 -6.86 18.20 9.62
N ALA A 342 -6.17 18.63 10.68
CA ALA A 342 -6.78 18.83 12.00
C ALA A 342 -7.85 19.95 11.97
N ASP A 343 -7.63 20.99 11.17
CA ASP A 343 -8.63 22.06 10.94
C ASP A 343 -9.87 21.56 10.19
N ILE A 344 -9.75 20.47 9.39
CA ILE A 344 -10.85 19.93 8.58
C ILE A 344 -11.69 18.93 9.36
N VAL A 345 -11.06 17.96 10.06
CA VAL A 345 -11.77 16.85 10.70
C VAL A 345 -11.67 16.85 12.23
N GLY A 346 -10.94 17.79 12.81
CA GLY A 346 -10.58 17.76 14.24
C GLY A 346 -9.33 16.92 14.49
N ARG A 347 -8.49 17.38 15.41
CA ARG A 347 -7.17 16.80 15.73
C ARG A 347 -7.20 15.32 16.08
N GLU A 348 -8.28 14.86 16.70
CA GLU A 348 -8.42 13.47 17.17
C GLU A 348 -8.60 12.48 16.02
N ARG A 349 -9.08 12.94 14.87
CA ARG A 349 -9.33 12.14 13.67
C ARG A 349 -8.21 12.23 12.63
N VAL A 350 -7.02 12.72 13.01
CA VAL A 350 -5.83 12.77 12.16
C VAL A 350 -4.75 11.86 12.71
N ILE A 351 -4.20 11.01 11.85
CA ILE A 351 -3.01 10.21 12.15
C ILE A 351 -1.94 10.59 11.10
N ALA A 352 -0.74 10.95 11.55
CA ALA A 352 0.33 11.35 10.65
C ALA A 352 0.95 10.13 9.95
N GLY A 353 0.89 10.06 8.62
CA GLY A 353 1.34 8.96 7.79
C GLY A 353 2.48 9.31 6.84
N ALA A 354 2.82 8.36 5.95
CA ALA A 354 3.68 8.56 4.79
C ALA A 354 2.83 8.50 3.51
N ASP A 355 3.31 9.13 2.42
CA ASP A 355 2.61 9.14 1.14
C ASP A 355 2.37 7.74 0.60
N CYS A 356 3.40 6.89 0.63
CA CYS A 356 3.32 5.50 0.19
C CYS A 356 4.33 4.63 0.95
N GLY A 357 4.51 3.36 0.52
CA GLY A 357 5.52 2.47 1.05
C GLY A 357 6.94 2.81 0.55
N PHE A 358 7.96 2.46 1.32
CA PHE A 358 9.36 2.74 0.98
C PHE A 358 10.07 1.60 0.21
N ALA A 359 9.43 0.44 0.03
CA ALA A 359 10.01 -0.71 -0.65
C ALA A 359 8.93 -1.61 -1.28
N THR A 360 8.09 -1.03 -2.11
CA THR A 360 6.87 -1.63 -2.70
C THR A 360 7.13 -2.94 -3.44
N PHE A 361 8.27 -3.04 -4.15
CA PHE A 361 8.67 -4.23 -4.89
C PHE A 361 10.03 -4.73 -4.39
N ALA A 362 10.13 -6.02 -4.06
CA ALA A 362 11.33 -6.60 -3.46
C ALA A 362 12.59 -6.49 -4.33
N PHE A 363 12.44 -6.57 -5.66
CA PHE A 363 13.54 -6.64 -6.60
C PHE A 363 13.71 -5.38 -7.47
N VAL A 364 13.11 -4.28 -7.05
CA VAL A 364 13.28 -2.96 -7.67
C VAL A 364 14.08 -2.08 -6.74
N ASN A 365 15.00 -1.29 -7.28
CA ASN A 365 15.73 -0.31 -6.47
C ASN A 365 14.76 0.67 -5.82
N ASN A 366 14.85 0.80 -4.50
CA ASN A 366 14.06 1.77 -3.76
C ASN A 366 14.50 3.20 -4.13
N ALA A 367 13.55 4.11 -4.32
CA ALA A 367 13.83 5.52 -4.59
C ALA A 367 14.54 6.18 -3.39
N VAL A 368 14.12 5.82 -2.18
CA VAL A 368 14.68 6.34 -0.93
C VAL A 368 15.70 5.37 -0.34
N ALA A 369 16.88 5.88 -0.03
CA ALA A 369 17.93 5.08 0.61
C ALA A 369 17.46 4.56 1.98
N PRO A 370 17.79 3.31 2.37
CA PRO A 370 17.31 2.71 3.62
C PRO A 370 17.62 3.53 4.88
N SER A 371 18.76 4.18 4.96
CA SER A 371 19.11 5.06 6.09
C SER A 371 18.25 6.32 6.14
N VAL A 372 17.88 6.86 4.97
CA VAL A 372 17.04 8.05 4.84
C VAL A 372 15.60 7.75 5.23
N VAL A 373 15.07 6.54 4.96
CA VAL A 373 13.74 6.11 5.43
C VAL A 373 13.63 6.29 6.94
N TRP A 374 14.64 5.87 7.70
CA TRP A 374 14.63 5.99 9.16
C TRP A 374 14.77 7.42 9.65
N ALA A 375 15.53 8.26 8.94
CA ALA A 375 15.60 9.68 9.21
C ALA A 375 14.26 10.39 8.96
N LYS A 376 13.54 10.01 7.88
CA LYS A 376 12.18 10.49 7.61
C LYS A 376 11.20 10.07 8.71
N PHE A 377 11.27 8.85 9.21
CA PHE A 377 10.42 8.41 10.32
C PHE A 377 10.72 9.15 11.63
N ALA A 378 12.00 9.41 11.92
CA ALA A 378 12.36 10.24 13.08
C ALA A 378 11.81 11.68 12.93
N ALA A 379 11.88 12.26 11.73
CA ALA A 379 11.31 13.57 11.43
C ALA A 379 9.77 13.55 11.53
N LEU A 380 9.11 12.46 11.08
CA LEU A 380 7.67 12.26 11.23
C LEU A 380 7.24 12.27 12.70
N ALA A 381 7.92 11.49 13.54
CA ALA A 381 7.65 11.43 14.98
C ALA A 381 7.86 12.79 15.66
N GLU A 382 8.95 13.49 15.33
CA GLU A 382 9.20 14.84 15.87
C GLU A 382 8.17 15.85 15.35
N GLY A 383 7.78 15.79 14.08
CA GLY A 383 6.73 16.65 13.52
C GLY A 383 5.37 16.43 14.18
N ALA A 384 5.00 15.18 14.46
CA ALA A 384 3.81 14.85 15.22
C ALA A 384 3.85 15.40 16.65
N ARG A 385 5.02 15.36 17.30
CA ARG A 385 5.24 15.97 18.63
C ARG A 385 5.06 17.49 18.58
N VAL A 386 5.59 18.16 17.55
CA VAL A 386 5.42 19.61 17.36
C VAL A 386 3.95 19.96 17.12
N ALA A 387 3.26 19.20 16.25
CA ALA A 387 1.82 19.39 16.01
C ALA A 387 0.99 19.17 17.27
N THR A 388 1.31 18.16 18.07
CA THR A 388 0.65 17.91 19.36
C THR A 388 0.76 19.11 20.29
N ALA A 389 1.96 19.66 20.45
CA ALA A 389 2.14 20.84 21.27
C ALA A 389 1.35 22.08 20.78
N GLN A 390 1.11 22.18 19.47
CA GLN A 390 0.30 23.27 18.90
C GLN A 390 -1.21 23.06 19.04
N LEU A 391 -1.66 21.81 18.95
CA LEU A 391 -3.09 21.47 18.89
C LEU A 391 -3.72 21.21 20.26
N TRP A 392 -2.95 20.91 21.30
CA TRP A 392 -3.44 20.66 22.68
C TRP A 392 -3.05 21.73 23.69
N ASN A 393 -2.43 22.84 23.23
CA ASN A 393 -2.15 24.00 24.09
C ASN A 393 -3.25 25.04 24.05
#